data_96b0e44c7533da979bc460fb7349113e
#
_entry.id   96b0e44c7533da979bc460fb7349113e
#
_cell.length_a   1.000
_cell.length_b   1.000
_cell.length_c   1.000
_cell.angle_alpha   90.00
_cell.angle_beta   90.00
_cell.angle_gamma   90.00
#
_symmetry.space_group_name_H-M   'P 1'
#
loop_
_entity.id
_entity.type
_entity.pdbx_description
1 polymer ?
#
loop_
_entity_poly.entity_id
_entity_poly.type
_entity_poly.pdbx_seq_one_letter_code
_entity_poly.pdbx_strand_id
1 'polypeptide(L)'
;MLTELPDKIESVFTAQMSPEQAKVYEATMMRLRQRVDSIVKEKGFERGRTEVLAAITQLREICCHPSLVLDDYTGTSGKLDMLLDMLPEAIAKGRRVLLFSAFTSMLKILRRELEDAGYETMYLDGDTPAQRRVEMAEQFNAGQGQIFLISLKAGGTGLNLTGADMVIHYDPWWN
;
A
#
# COMPACT_ATOMS: atom_id res chain seq x y z
N MET A 1 23.24 -2.40 -30.14
CA MET A 1 23.11 -3.59 -29.30
C MET A 1 22.12 -3.26 -28.21
N LEU A 2 20.91 -3.80 -28.28
CA LEU A 2 19.96 -3.71 -27.17
C LEU A 2 20.54 -4.57 -26.04
N THR A 3 20.99 -3.95 -24.98
CA THR A 3 21.33 -4.66 -23.74
C THR A 3 20.05 -5.29 -23.24
N GLU A 4 19.97 -6.61 -23.20
CA GLU A 4 18.84 -7.32 -22.63
C GLU A 4 18.60 -6.80 -21.20
N LEU A 5 17.36 -6.41 -20.92
CA LEU A 5 16.97 -6.06 -19.56
C LEU A 5 17.19 -7.28 -18.66
N PRO A 6 17.68 -7.10 -17.43
CA PRO A 6 17.81 -8.20 -16.49
C PRO A 6 16.45 -8.85 -16.24
N ASP A 7 16.48 -10.15 -15.95
CA ASP A 7 15.26 -10.91 -15.66
C ASP A 7 14.48 -10.28 -14.49
N LYS A 8 13.16 -10.17 -14.66
CA LYS A 8 12.25 -9.74 -13.61
C LYS A 8 12.11 -10.86 -12.58
N ILE A 9 12.46 -10.56 -11.34
CA ILE A 9 12.25 -11.47 -10.20
C ILE A 9 11.02 -10.99 -9.42
N GLU A 10 10.02 -11.84 -9.27
CA GLU A 10 8.84 -11.57 -8.44
C GLU A 10 8.83 -12.51 -7.23
N SER A 11 8.56 -11.93 -6.07
CA SER A 11 8.41 -12.66 -4.81
C SER A 11 7.16 -12.21 -4.08
N VAL A 12 6.42 -13.15 -3.52
CA VAL A 12 5.25 -12.88 -2.69
C VAL A 12 5.61 -13.20 -1.24
N PHE A 13 5.46 -12.19 -0.38
CA PHE A 13 5.67 -12.33 1.05
C PHE A 13 4.33 -12.31 1.77
N THR A 14 4.17 -13.20 2.75
CA THR A 14 2.98 -13.26 3.60
C THR A 14 3.33 -12.80 5.00
N ALA A 15 2.75 -11.67 5.42
CA ALA A 15 2.90 -11.16 6.77
C ALA A 15 1.83 -11.77 7.69
N GLN A 16 2.23 -12.14 8.88
CA GLN A 16 1.31 -12.55 9.94
C GLN A 16 0.72 -11.32 10.62
N MET A 17 -0.57 -11.33 10.91
CA MET A 17 -1.20 -10.27 11.71
C MET A 17 -0.65 -10.28 13.15
N SER A 18 -0.46 -9.09 13.74
CA SER A 18 -0.25 -9.02 15.19
C SER A 18 -1.51 -9.54 15.93
N PRO A 19 -1.38 -10.01 17.20
CA PRO A 19 -2.54 -10.47 17.97
C PRO A 19 -3.65 -9.41 18.08
N GLU A 20 -3.29 -8.15 18.27
CA GLU A 20 -4.22 -7.02 18.34
C GLU A 20 -4.91 -6.78 16.97
N GLN A 21 -4.14 -6.81 15.88
CA GLN A 21 -4.66 -6.69 14.53
C GLN A 21 -5.64 -7.82 14.19
N ALA A 22 -5.32 -9.06 14.56
CA ALA A 22 -6.19 -10.21 14.34
C ALA A 22 -7.53 -10.07 15.08
N LYS A 23 -7.54 -9.57 16.32
CA LYS A 23 -8.77 -9.30 17.08
C LYS A 23 -9.65 -8.25 16.38
N VAL A 24 -9.05 -7.16 15.89
CA VAL A 24 -9.77 -6.13 15.14
C VAL A 24 -10.35 -6.70 13.85
N TYR A 25 -9.57 -7.49 13.13
CA TYR A 25 -10.02 -8.14 11.89
C TYR A 25 -11.20 -9.08 12.13
N GLU A 26 -11.11 -9.99 13.09
CA GLU A 26 -12.15 -10.95 13.42
C GLU A 26 -13.45 -10.26 13.87
N ALA A 27 -13.37 -9.30 14.79
CA ALA A 27 -14.52 -8.55 15.27
C ALA A 27 -15.21 -7.78 14.12
N THR A 28 -14.43 -7.15 13.27
CA THR A 28 -14.96 -6.40 12.12
C THR A 28 -15.57 -7.34 11.09
N MET A 29 -14.94 -8.46 10.79
CA MET A 29 -15.45 -9.47 9.87
C MET A 29 -16.81 -10.02 10.33
N MET A 30 -16.96 -10.34 11.61
CA MET A 30 -18.23 -10.84 12.16
C MET A 30 -19.35 -9.80 12.02
N ARG A 31 -19.08 -8.54 12.37
CA ARG A 31 -20.04 -7.42 12.25
C ARG A 31 -20.44 -7.19 10.78
N LEU A 32 -19.47 -7.14 9.88
CA LEU A 32 -19.72 -6.91 8.45
C LEU A 32 -20.48 -8.04 7.81
N ARG A 33 -20.18 -9.29 8.18
CA ARG A 33 -20.92 -10.47 7.70
C ARG A 33 -22.40 -10.38 8.07
N GLN A 34 -22.71 -10.09 9.34
CA GLN A 34 -24.10 -9.92 9.80
C GLN A 34 -24.83 -8.83 9.00
N ARG A 35 -24.15 -7.68 8.80
CA ARG A 35 -24.72 -6.55 8.05
C ARG A 35 -24.98 -6.92 6.59
N VAL A 36 -24.04 -7.55 5.92
CA VAL A 36 -24.17 -7.98 4.52
C VAL A 36 -25.29 -9.00 4.39
N ASP A 37 -25.34 -10.01 5.28
CA ASP A 37 -26.38 -11.05 5.28
C ASP A 37 -27.80 -10.43 5.42
N SER A 38 -27.96 -9.45 6.30
CA SER A 38 -29.25 -8.74 6.46
C SER A 38 -29.64 -7.97 5.20
N ILE A 39 -28.69 -7.22 4.62
CA ILE A 39 -28.97 -6.41 3.42
C ILE A 39 -29.28 -7.31 2.20
N VAL A 40 -28.55 -8.38 2.03
CA VAL A 40 -28.78 -9.32 0.92
C VAL A 40 -30.14 -10.02 1.07
N LYS A 41 -30.54 -10.39 2.28
CA LYS A 41 -31.87 -10.96 2.56
C LYS A 41 -33.01 -9.98 2.27
N GLU A 42 -32.84 -8.71 2.64
CA GLU A 42 -33.89 -7.68 2.48
C GLU A 42 -34.01 -7.15 1.04
N LYS A 43 -32.87 -6.91 0.38
CA LYS A 43 -32.79 -6.17 -0.90
C LYS A 43 -32.34 -7.02 -2.09
N GLY A 44 -31.91 -8.24 -1.85
CA GLY A 44 -31.29 -9.11 -2.84
C GLY A 44 -29.83 -8.80 -3.12
N PHE A 45 -29.11 -9.74 -3.72
CA PHE A 45 -27.65 -9.65 -3.94
C PHE A 45 -27.25 -8.45 -4.82
N GLU A 46 -27.98 -8.18 -5.91
CA GLU A 46 -27.64 -7.10 -6.84
C GLU A 46 -27.66 -5.70 -6.16
N ARG A 47 -28.63 -5.48 -5.27
CA ARG A 47 -28.73 -4.23 -4.51
C ARG A 47 -27.77 -4.18 -3.32
N GLY A 48 -27.32 -5.35 -2.84
CA GLY A 48 -26.33 -5.46 -1.75
C GLY A 48 -24.86 -5.42 -2.22
N ARG A 49 -24.60 -5.36 -3.51
CA ARG A 49 -23.22 -5.39 -4.06
C ARG A 49 -22.30 -4.31 -3.51
N THR A 50 -22.83 -3.10 -3.39
CA THR A 50 -22.04 -1.97 -2.87
C THR A 50 -21.59 -2.20 -1.44
N GLU A 51 -22.46 -2.74 -0.60
CA GLU A 51 -22.17 -3.07 0.79
C GLU A 51 -21.16 -4.22 0.91
N VAL A 52 -21.25 -5.21 0.04
CA VAL A 52 -20.25 -6.30 -0.03
C VAL A 52 -18.88 -5.74 -0.38
N LEU A 53 -18.80 -4.89 -1.40
CA LEU A 53 -17.53 -4.26 -1.81
C LEU A 53 -16.97 -3.34 -0.72
N ALA A 54 -17.83 -2.59 -0.03
CA ALA A 54 -17.42 -1.75 1.10
C ALA A 54 -16.88 -2.61 2.27
N ALA A 55 -17.53 -3.73 2.57
CA ALA A 55 -17.09 -4.66 3.61
C ALA A 55 -15.71 -5.25 3.28
N ILE A 56 -15.51 -5.71 2.03
CA ILE A 56 -14.22 -6.22 1.58
C ILE A 56 -13.14 -5.14 1.66
N THR A 57 -13.45 -3.92 1.24
CA THR A 57 -12.51 -2.78 1.32
C THR A 57 -12.08 -2.52 2.76
N GLN A 58 -13.03 -2.49 3.70
CA GLN A 58 -12.74 -2.28 5.11
C GLN A 58 -11.85 -3.39 5.70
N LEU A 59 -12.09 -4.66 5.35
CA LEU A 59 -11.21 -5.75 5.77
C LEU A 59 -9.81 -5.66 5.17
N ARG A 60 -9.68 -5.22 3.93
CA ARG A 60 -8.38 -4.97 3.29
C ARG A 60 -7.62 -3.82 3.98
N GLU A 61 -8.32 -2.76 4.36
CA GLU A 61 -7.74 -1.66 5.14
C GLU A 61 -7.16 -2.17 6.46
N ILE A 62 -7.89 -3.02 7.20
CA ILE A 62 -7.40 -3.63 8.45
C ILE A 62 -6.18 -4.52 8.19
N CYS A 63 -6.14 -5.26 7.07
CA CYS A 63 -4.96 -6.03 6.68
C CYS A 63 -3.74 -5.15 6.39
N CYS A 64 -3.94 -3.92 5.94
CA CYS A 64 -2.85 -2.95 5.77
C CYS A 64 -2.41 -2.37 7.11
N HIS A 65 -3.34 -1.78 7.83
CA HIS A 65 -3.13 -1.25 9.18
C HIS A 65 -4.49 -0.97 9.86
N PRO A 66 -4.74 -1.47 11.08
CA PRO A 66 -6.03 -1.26 11.73
C PRO A 66 -6.42 0.20 11.98
N SER A 67 -5.46 1.11 12.10
CA SER A 67 -5.74 2.54 12.25
C SER A 67 -6.42 3.19 11.04
N LEU A 68 -6.50 2.51 9.89
CA LEU A 68 -7.29 2.98 8.75
C LEU A 68 -8.80 2.90 9.01
N VAL A 69 -9.20 2.11 10.00
CA VAL A 69 -10.61 1.85 10.35
C VAL A 69 -10.93 2.25 11.79
N LEU A 70 -9.94 2.20 12.69
CA LEU A 70 -10.06 2.53 14.10
C LEU A 70 -9.11 3.66 14.47
N ASP A 71 -9.65 4.85 14.73
CA ASP A 71 -8.87 6.05 15.04
C ASP A 71 -8.04 5.95 16.32
N ASP A 72 -8.49 5.13 17.28
CA ASP A 72 -7.83 4.89 18.57
C ASP A 72 -6.86 3.71 18.57
N TYR A 73 -6.63 3.07 17.42
CA TYR A 73 -5.67 1.98 17.32
C TYR A 73 -4.23 2.48 17.43
N THR A 74 -3.51 1.99 18.44
CA THR A 74 -2.11 2.38 18.73
C THR A 74 -1.09 1.28 18.46
N GLY A 75 -1.56 0.10 18.03
CA GLY A 75 -0.69 -1.04 17.70
C GLY A 75 -0.05 -0.90 16.32
N THR A 76 0.69 -1.93 15.95
CA THR A 76 1.31 -2.07 14.62
C THR A 76 0.50 -2.98 13.69
N SER A 77 1.00 -3.23 12.49
CA SER A 77 0.49 -4.25 11.59
C SER A 77 1.59 -5.17 11.10
N GLY A 78 1.26 -6.43 10.86
CA GLY A 78 2.25 -7.40 10.40
C GLY A 78 2.92 -7.01 9.09
N LYS A 79 2.20 -6.36 8.18
CA LYS A 79 2.79 -5.87 6.92
C LYS A 79 3.75 -4.70 7.13
N LEU A 80 3.40 -3.77 8.02
CA LEU A 80 4.27 -2.64 8.34
C LEU A 80 5.57 -3.13 8.98
N ASP A 81 5.47 -4.03 9.97
CA ASP A 81 6.64 -4.61 10.62
C ASP A 81 7.53 -5.33 9.62
N MET A 82 6.96 -6.18 8.76
CA MET A 82 7.70 -6.87 7.71
C MET A 82 8.40 -5.91 6.75
N LEU A 83 7.73 -4.83 6.32
CA LEU A 83 8.32 -3.83 5.45
C LEU A 83 9.50 -3.14 6.11
N LEU A 84 9.35 -2.72 7.37
CA LEU A 84 10.41 -2.06 8.14
C LEU A 84 11.61 -2.99 8.41
N ASP A 85 11.39 -4.29 8.49
CA ASP A 85 12.46 -5.29 8.61
C ASP A 85 13.21 -5.52 7.30
N MET A 86 12.53 -5.43 6.16
CA MET A 86 13.12 -5.68 4.83
C MET A 86 13.92 -4.50 4.29
N LEU A 87 13.44 -3.29 4.50
CA LEU A 87 13.99 -2.08 3.86
C LEU A 87 15.44 -1.77 4.22
N PRO A 88 15.91 -1.92 5.48
CA PRO A 88 17.29 -1.59 5.85
C PRO A 88 18.32 -2.34 4.99
N GLU A 89 18.12 -3.62 4.74
CA GLU A 89 19.02 -4.40 3.90
C GLU A 89 18.99 -3.94 2.44
N ALA A 90 17.80 -3.69 1.88
CA ALA A 90 17.65 -3.22 0.51
C ALA A 90 18.32 -1.86 0.32
N ILE A 91 18.07 -0.90 1.20
CA ILE A 91 18.64 0.44 1.12
C ILE A 91 20.17 0.42 1.35
N ALA A 92 20.67 -0.41 2.29
CA ALA A 92 22.09 -0.57 2.51
C ALA A 92 22.84 -1.13 1.28
N LYS A 93 22.15 -1.93 0.45
CA LYS A 93 22.65 -2.41 -0.85
C LYS A 93 22.53 -1.39 -1.98
N GLY A 94 22.10 -0.17 -1.68
CA GLY A 94 21.91 0.92 -2.63
C GLY A 94 20.65 0.79 -3.49
N ARG A 95 19.69 -0.10 -3.11
CA ARG A 95 18.42 -0.24 -3.82
C ARG A 95 17.57 1.01 -3.68
N ARG A 96 16.91 1.37 -4.77
CA ARG A 96 15.95 2.47 -4.80
C ARG A 96 14.56 1.92 -5.05
N VAL A 97 13.63 2.28 -4.18
CA VAL A 97 12.36 1.55 -4.02
C VAL A 97 11.18 2.39 -4.48
N LEU A 98 10.32 1.79 -5.31
CA LEU A 98 8.96 2.26 -5.53
C LEU A 98 8.04 1.48 -4.59
N LEU A 99 7.24 2.20 -3.79
CA LEU A 99 6.32 1.60 -2.83
C LEU A 99 4.89 2.02 -3.18
N PHE A 100 4.09 1.05 -3.60
CA PHE A 100 2.71 1.26 -4.03
C PHE A 100 1.70 0.81 -2.98
N SER A 101 0.62 1.57 -2.84
CA SER A 101 -0.60 1.16 -2.14
C SER A 101 -1.85 1.68 -2.85
N ALA A 102 -2.95 0.92 -2.75
CA ALA A 102 -4.26 1.35 -3.20
C ALA A 102 -4.87 2.42 -2.27
N PHE A 103 -4.40 2.48 -1.01
CA PHE A 103 -4.93 3.38 0.02
C PHE A 103 -3.98 4.55 0.27
N THR A 104 -4.39 5.76 -0.09
CA THR A 104 -3.60 6.98 0.18
C THR A 104 -3.40 7.23 1.67
N SER A 105 -4.38 6.85 2.50
CA SER A 105 -4.26 6.87 3.97
C SER A 105 -3.13 5.97 4.47
N MET A 106 -2.96 4.78 3.87
CA MET A 106 -1.85 3.90 4.19
C MET A 106 -0.50 4.49 3.75
N LEU A 107 -0.43 5.10 2.57
CA LEU A 107 0.79 5.78 2.11
C LEU A 107 1.23 6.90 3.05
N LYS A 108 0.31 7.62 3.67
CA LYS A 108 0.63 8.65 4.67
C LYS A 108 1.22 8.05 5.95
N ILE A 109 0.70 6.92 6.40
CA ILE A 109 1.28 6.18 7.53
C ILE A 109 2.69 5.70 7.18
N LEU A 110 2.84 5.05 6.03
CA LEU A 110 4.14 4.56 5.54
C LEU A 110 5.15 5.69 5.44
N ARG A 111 4.76 6.83 4.89
CA ARG A 111 5.63 8.01 4.80
C ARG A 111 6.15 8.43 6.16
N ARG A 112 5.26 8.60 7.14
CA ARG A 112 5.64 9.00 8.49
C ARG A 112 6.61 7.99 9.11
N GLU A 113 6.27 6.70 9.10
CA GLU A 113 7.10 5.65 9.69
C GLU A 113 8.49 5.55 9.02
N LEU A 114 8.57 5.75 7.71
CA LEU A 114 9.82 5.72 6.97
C LEU A 114 10.66 6.97 7.22
N GLU A 115 10.06 8.15 7.26
CA GLU A 115 10.75 9.41 7.59
C GLU A 115 11.25 9.40 9.04
N ASP A 116 10.47 8.88 9.99
CA ASP A 116 10.87 8.68 11.38
C ASP A 116 12.03 7.67 11.52
N ALA A 117 12.09 6.67 10.62
CA ALA A 117 13.23 5.76 10.52
C ALA A 117 14.46 6.34 9.81
N GLY A 118 14.40 7.58 9.32
CA GLY A 118 15.51 8.30 8.71
C GLY A 118 15.65 8.12 7.20
N TYR A 119 14.65 7.57 6.51
CA TYR A 119 14.68 7.42 5.05
C TYR A 119 14.24 8.71 4.34
N GLU A 120 14.87 9.00 3.21
CA GLU A 120 14.42 10.06 2.30
C GLU A 120 13.29 9.57 1.44
N THR A 121 12.08 10.12 1.62
CA THR A 121 10.89 9.72 0.88
C THR A 121 10.46 10.77 -0.14
N MET A 122 9.86 10.30 -1.23
CA MET A 122 9.05 11.09 -2.15
C MET A 122 7.63 10.55 -2.12
N TYR A 123 6.63 11.40 -2.39
CA TYR A 123 5.22 11.03 -2.29
C TYR A 123 4.41 11.57 -3.46
N LEU A 124 3.62 10.71 -4.10
CA LEU A 124 2.77 11.04 -5.24
C LEU A 124 1.43 10.33 -5.14
N ASP A 125 0.33 11.07 -5.28
CA ASP A 125 -1.02 10.53 -5.29
C ASP A 125 -1.89 11.17 -6.38
N GLY A 126 -3.21 10.90 -6.32
CA GLY A 126 -4.18 11.40 -7.29
C GLY A 126 -4.28 12.92 -7.34
N ASP A 127 -4.01 13.60 -6.24
CA ASP A 127 -4.12 15.06 -6.10
C ASP A 127 -2.85 15.78 -6.60
N THR A 128 -1.77 15.05 -6.85
CA THR A 128 -0.52 15.61 -7.37
C THR A 128 -0.73 16.10 -8.81
N PRO A 129 -0.49 17.39 -9.13
CA PRO A 129 -0.65 17.94 -10.49
C PRO A 129 0.23 17.20 -11.51
N ALA A 130 -0.26 17.08 -12.75
CA ALA A 130 0.43 16.32 -13.80
C ALA A 130 1.86 16.79 -14.05
N GLN A 131 2.09 18.10 -14.12
CA GLN A 131 3.43 18.66 -14.28
C GLN A 131 4.35 18.25 -13.11
N ARG A 132 3.84 18.34 -11.88
CA ARG A 132 4.62 17.97 -10.69
C ARG A 132 4.99 16.49 -10.67
N ARG A 133 4.13 15.61 -11.20
CA ARG A 133 4.42 14.18 -11.33
C ARG A 133 5.63 13.91 -12.22
N VAL A 134 5.72 14.63 -13.35
CA VAL A 134 6.87 14.53 -14.28
C VAL A 134 8.14 15.01 -13.60
N GLU A 135 8.11 16.19 -12.96
CA GLU A 135 9.25 16.73 -12.22
C GLU A 135 9.75 15.78 -11.14
N MET A 136 8.83 15.17 -10.37
CA MET A 136 9.19 14.22 -9.33
C MET A 136 9.80 12.93 -9.91
N ALA A 137 9.29 12.44 -11.04
CA ALA A 137 9.87 11.29 -11.73
C ALA A 137 11.31 11.60 -12.19
N GLU A 138 11.54 12.78 -12.77
CA GLU A 138 12.87 13.23 -13.19
C GLU A 138 13.81 13.38 -11.98
N GLN A 139 13.36 13.98 -10.89
CA GLN A 139 14.14 14.12 -9.64
C GLN A 139 14.52 12.74 -9.08
N PHE A 140 13.56 11.81 -9.04
CA PHE A 140 13.83 10.45 -8.59
C PHE A 140 14.82 9.74 -9.51
N ASN A 141 14.65 9.82 -10.83
CA ASN A 141 15.58 9.24 -11.80
C ASN A 141 16.98 9.85 -11.72
N ALA A 142 17.09 11.13 -11.33
CA ALA A 142 18.35 11.82 -11.09
C ALA A 142 19.04 11.47 -9.75
N GLY A 143 18.43 10.61 -8.94
CA GLY A 143 19.01 10.10 -7.70
C GLY A 143 18.44 10.71 -6.41
N GLN A 144 17.43 11.58 -6.47
CA GLN A 144 16.81 12.15 -5.28
C GLN A 144 15.83 11.16 -4.64
N GLY A 145 15.83 11.06 -3.32
CA GLY A 145 15.00 10.14 -2.54
C GLY A 145 15.46 8.69 -2.62
N GLN A 146 15.19 7.94 -1.59
CA GLN A 146 15.47 6.51 -1.51
C GLN A 146 14.23 5.67 -1.81
N ILE A 147 13.07 6.15 -1.34
CA ILE A 147 11.78 5.47 -1.43
C ILE A 147 10.76 6.43 -2.03
N PHE A 148 10.11 6.02 -3.12
CA PHE A 148 9.04 6.78 -3.74
C PHE A 148 7.70 6.10 -3.47
N LEU A 149 6.88 6.72 -2.62
CA LEU A 149 5.53 6.27 -2.30
C LEU A 149 4.54 6.77 -3.35
N ILE A 150 3.82 5.86 -3.97
CA ILE A 150 2.94 6.19 -5.10
C ILE A 150 1.60 5.50 -4.92
N SER A 151 0.50 6.24 -5.04
CA SER A 151 -0.83 5.62 -5.07
C SER A 151 -1.01 4.85 -6.38
N LEU A 152 -1.67 3.67 -6.31
CA LEU A 152 -1.89 2.84 -7.49
C LEU A 152 -2.65 3.57 -8.61
N LYS A 153 -3.60 4.43 -8.25
CA LYS A 153 -4.32 5.25 -9.24
C LYS A 153 -3.41 6.24 -9.97
N ALA A 154 -2.47 6.84 -9.26
CA ALA A 154 -1.53 7.80 -9.85
C ALA A 154 -0.41 7.11 -10.64
N GLY A 155 0.04 5.94 -10.18
CA GLY A 155 1.08 5.14 -10.85
C GLY A 155 0.68 4.63 -12.24
N GLY A 156 -0.62 4.45 -12.51
CA GLY A 156 -1.16 4.05 -13.81
C GLY A 156 -1.09 5.12 -14.91
N THR A 157 -0.56 6.30 -14.64
CA THR A 157 -0.53 7.45 -15.56
C THR A 157 0.72 7.55 -16.45
N GLY A 158 1.43 6.45 -16.66
CA GLY A 158 2.57 6.39 -17.60
C GLY A 158 3.85 7.09 -17.10
N LEU A 159 4.10 7.08 -15.80
CA LEU A 159 5.34 7.58 -15.23
C LEU A 159 6.54 6.71 -15.64
N ASN A 160 7.59 7.34 -16.13
CA ASN A 160 8.85 6.65 -16.43
C ASN A 160 9.79 6.74 -15.21
N LEU A 161 9.91 5.65 -14.45
CA LEU A 161 10.65 5.59 -13.18
C LEU A 161 11.85 4.64 -13.30
N THR A 162 12.75 4.95 -14.21
CA THR A 162 13.96 4.15 -14.49
C THR A 162 15.01 4.19 -13.37
N GLY A 163 14.88 5.13 -12.44
CA GLY A 163 15.80 5.25 -11.31
C GLY A 163 15.55 4.24 -10.18
N ALA A 164 14.50 3.43 -10.27
CA ALA A 164 14.21 2.37 -9.30
C ALA A 164 14.69 1.01 -9.81
N ASP A 165 15.09 0.17 -8.90
CA ASP A 165 15.45 -1.23 -9.16
C ASP A 165 14.67 -2.22 -8.28
N MET A 166 13.81 -1.72 -7.39
CA MET A 166 12.93 -2.50 -6.53
C MET A 166 11.52 -1.91 -6.51
N VAL A 167 10.51 -2.76 -6.67
CA VAL A 167 9.09 -2.37 -6.59
C VAL A 167 8.43 -3.20 -5.52
N ILE A 168 7.73 -2.54 -4.61
CA ILE A 168 6.96 -3.17 -3.54
C ILE A 168 5.50 -2.76 -3.67
N HIS A 169 4.62 -3.73 -3.80
CA HIS A 169 3.19 -3.56 -3.63
C HIS A 169 2.82 -3.92 -2.19
N TYR A 170 2.50 -2.90 -1.40
CA TYR A 170 2.15 -3.08 0.01
C TYR A 170 0.84 -3.86 0.18
N ASP A 171 -0.12 -3.57 -0.68
CA ASP A 171 -1.38 -4.29 -0.77
C ASP A 171 -1.63 -4.75 -2.21
N PRO A 172 -2.11 -5.99 -2.42
CA PRO A 172 -2.40 -6.48 -3.75
C PRO A 172 -3.63 -5.79 -4.34
N TRP A 173 -3.58 -5.54 -5.64
CA TRP A 173 -4.74 -5.09 -6.41
C TRP A 173 -5.30 -6.29 -7.19
N TRP A 174 -6.59 -6.49 -7.15
CA TRP A 174 -7.25 -7.65 -7.77
C TRP A 174 -7.86 -7.39 -9.14
N ASN A 175 -7.42 -6.38 -9.82
CA ASN A 175 -7.96 -6.04 -11.13
C ASN A 175 -7.06 -6.56 -12.24
#